data_3185c778f56316e8ec833428305c18a5
#
_entry.id   3185c778f56316e8ec833428305c18a5
#
_cell.length_a   1.000
_cell.length_b   1.000
_cell.length_c   1.000
_cell.angle_alpha   90.00
_cell.angle_beta   90.00
_cell.angle_gamma   90.00
#
_symmetry.space_group_name_H-M   'P 1'
#
loop_
_entity.id
_entity.type
_entity.pdbx_description
1 polymer ?
#
loop_
_entity_poly.entity_id
_entity_poly.type
_entity_poly.pdbx_seq_one_letter_code
_entity_poly.pdbx_strand_id
1 'polypeptide(L)'
;MDRHRAIGTILVVALSGFLMGFDGSLFTGAVGFIETEFSLSSFEVGWAVTSMAVASTVSIFISGPLADRFGRRTLLRLATCMFAASALLAALSENFATLIVARLLGGFGVGAVLITAPMYVAEISPSALRGRMVSFNQLFIVLGALTAFVSNLFIVRIGGTAEWNWRWMLGIGLVPAVPYFFALLVIPESPRWLAMHNQLPAARRVLARLTGTERADRELEAMLESLEHEATRSKPALVEILNPALRGVLIIGLLVGVLQQITGISSVLSYAVVIFERAGAGANASFMQTVFVGLVNVVFTVLALLLIDRVGRRPLLMFGCFGIGAFMLLASYGFQVEDEARSSSLVLIGMLGFVASFAFSLGPGMWVLFSEIFPNRIRGLAISCVGVVNSTVCVIVQFLFPWEMQTLGASHTFLIYGVFALAGIAFIWRLVPETRGRSLEELEATLVRRT
;
A
#
# COMPACT_ATOMS: atom_id res chain seq x y z
N MET A 1 -24.56 8.98 -22.51
CA MET A 1 -25.08 8.39 -21.26
C MET A 1 -24.10 7.40 -20.63
N ASP A 2 -23.07 6.99 -21.34
CA ASP A 2 -22.22 5.85 -20.93
C ASP A 2 -21.01 6.21 -20.07
N ARG A 3 -20.53 7.47 -20.13
CA ARG A 3 -19.39 7.94 -19.33
C ARG A 3 -19.61 7.86 -17.81
N HIS A 4 -20.83 8.12 -17.34
CA HIS A 4 -21.18 8.03 -15.92
C HIS A 4 -21.16 6.59 -15.39
N ARG A 5 -21.58 5.62 -16.21
CA ARG A 5 -21.55 4.19 -15.83
C ARG A 5 -20.13 3.64 -15.78
N ALA A 6 -19.28 4.04 -16.72
CA ALA A 6 -17.85 3.68 -16.70
C ALA A 6 -17.17 4.23 -15.44
N ILE A 7 -17.37 5.52 -15.14
CA ILE A 7 -16.84 6.16 -13.93
C ILE A 7 -17.37 5.45 -12.68
N GLY A 8 -18.68 5.14 -12.62
CA GLY A 8 -19.26 4.42 -11.49
C GLY A 8 -18.62 3.04 -11.27
N THR A 9 -18.39 2.26 -12.35
CA THR A 9 -17.72 0.96 -12.25
C THR A 9 -16.29 1.13 -11.76
N ILE A 10 -15.54 2.09 -12.29
CA ILE A 10 -14.16 2.38 -11.87
C ILE A 10 -14.11 2.79 -10.39
N LEU A 11 -15.03 3.64 -9.94
CA LEU A 11 -15.11 4.04 -8.54
C LEU A 11 -15.42 2.87 -7.62
N VAL A 12 -16.35 1.99 -8.00
CA VAL A 12 -16.63 0.77 -7.23
C VAL A 12 -15.37 -0.10 -7.13
N VAL A 13 -14.63 -0.29 -8.21
CA VAL A 13 -13.38 -1.08 -8.14
C VAL A 13 -12.33 -0.38 -7.30
N ALA A 14 -12.19 0.93 -7.41
CA ALA A 14 -11.22 1.71 -6.63
C ALA A 14 -11.54 1.71 -5.12
N LEU A 15 -12.81 1.55 -4.73
CA LEU A 15 -13.22 1.37 -3.33
C LEU A 15 -12.61 0.13 -2.66
N SER A 16 -12.12 -0.85 -3.43
CA SER A 16 -11.32 -1.95 -2.86
C SER A 16 -10.04 -1.45 -2.18
N GLY A 17 -9.43 -0.38 -2.71
CA GLY A 17 -8.32 0.30 -2.06
C GLY A 17 -8.72 0.88 -0.69
N PHE A 18 -9.93 1.45 -0.59
CA PHE A 18 -10.46 1.93 0.69
C PHE A 18 -10.57 0.79 1.71
N LEU A 19 -11.15 -0.35 1.32
CA LEU A 19 -11.24 -1.52 2.21
C LEU A 19 -9.87 -1.99 2.69
N MET A 20 -8.90 -2.08 1.77
CA MET A 20 -7.53 -2.47 2.10
C MET A 20 -6.89 -1.51 3.10
N GLY A 21 -7.00 -0.19 2.88
CA GLY A 21 -6.46 0.82 3.79
C GLY A 21 -7.19 0.86 5.13
N PHE A 22 -8.51 0.69 5.11
CA PHE A 22 -9.34 0.66 6.31
C PHE A 22 -9.00 -0.55 7.19
N ASP A 23 -9.08 -1.76 6.66
CA ASP A 23 -8.83 -2.99 7.40
C ASP A 23 -7.38 -3.07 7.93
N GLY A 24 -6.39 -2.69 7.09
CA GLY A 24 -4.99 -2.64 7.49
C GLY A 24 -4.69 -1.68 8.64
N SER A 25 -5.46 -0.58 8.74
CA SER A 25 -5.22 0.48 9.73
C SER A 25 -6.09 0.37 10.98
N LEU A 26 -7.15 -0.45 11.00
CA LEU A 26 -7.96 -0.70 12.20
C LEU A 26 -7.12 -1.26 13.34
N PHE A 27 -6.20 -2.14 13.02
CA PHE A 27 -5.33 -2.80 14.00
C PHE A 27 -4.44 -1.84 14.78
N THR A 28 -4.09 -0.69 14.21
CA THR A 28 -3.26 0.35 14.86
C THR A 28 -3.84 0.81 16.20
N GLY A 29 -5.15 0.93 16.31
CA GLY A 29 -5.82 1.29 17.57
C GLY A 29 -5.97 0.12 18.54
N ALA A 30 -5.97 -1.10 18.03
CA ALA A 30 -6.21 -2.30 18.80
C ALA A 30 -4.95 -2.89 19.46
N VAL A 31 -3.75 -2.58 18.95
CA VAL A 31 -2.47 -3.21 19.36
C VAL A 31 -2.25 -3.17 20.86
N GLY A 32 -2.34 -2.00 21.49
CA GLY A 32 -2.08 -1.85 22.93
C GLY A 32 -3.08 -2.59 23.80
N PHE A 33 -4.35 -2.63 23.41
CA PHE A 33 -5.38 -3.41 24.13
C PHE A 33 -5.14 -4.92 24.02
N ILE A 34 -4.79 -5.41 22.82
CA ILE A 34 -4.50 -6.82 22.54
C ILE A 34 -3.24 -7.27 23.26
N GLU A 35 -2.17 -6.45 23.27
CA GLU A 35 -0.94 -6.69 24.01
C GLU A 35 -1.23 -6.94 25.50
N THR A 36 -2.07 -6.07 26.09
CA THR A 36 -2.43 -6.16 27.52
C THR A 36 -3.35 -7.35 27.80
N GLU A 37 -4.39 -7.58 26.99
CA GLU A 37 -5.38 -8.64 27.23
C GLU A 37 -4.78 -10.05 27.14
N PHE A 38 -3.93 -10.27 26.14
CA PHE A 38 -3.28 -11.58 25.95
C PHE A 38 -1.89 -11.67 26.57
N SER A 39 -1.40 -10.63 27.28
CA SER A 39 -0.08 -10.57 27.92
C SER A 39 1.05 -10.91 26.94
N LEU A 40 1.03 -10.30 25.75
CA LEU A 40 1.93 -10.67 24.65
C LEU A 40 3.36 -10.17 24.88
N SER A 41 4.32 -11.00 24.50
CA SER A 41 5.72 -10.60 24.34
C SER A 41 5.89 -9.68 23.12
N SER A 42 7.01 -8.94 23.04
CA SER A 42 7.32 -8.05 21.91
C SER A 42 7.29 -8.76 20.55
N PHE A 43 7.74 -10.03 20.51
CA PHE A 43 7.71 -10.84 19.28
C PHE A 43 6.30 -11.27 18.91
N GLU A 44 5.45 -11.58 19.88
CA GLU A 44 4.03 -11.89 19.61
C GLU A 44 3.27 -10.66 19.14
N VAL A 45 3.52 -9.49 19.71
CA VAL A 45 2.98 -8.21 19.20
C VAL A 45 3.45 -7.96 17.76
N GLY A 46 4.75 -8.14 17.49
CA GLY A 46 5.30 -8.06 16.14
C GLY A 46 4.60 -9.01 15.17
N TRP A 47 4.37 -10.27 15.59
CA TRP A 47 3.64 -11.25 14.79
C TRP A 47 2.17 -10.87 14.57
N ALA A 48 1.49 -10.38 15.60
CA ALA A 48 0.11 -9.91 15.48
C ALA A 48 -0.04 -8.84 14.41
N VAL A 49 0.87 -7.87 14.37
CA VAL A 49 0.87 -6.79 13.37
C VAL A 49 1.23 -7.30 11.98
N THR A 50 2.28 -8.12 11.86
CA THR A 50 2.86 -8.49 10.56
C THR A 50 2.20 -9.71 9.90
N SER A 51 1.47 -10.53 10.62
CA SER A 51 0.79 -11.73 10.09
C SER A 51 -0.06 -11.42 8.85
N MET A 52 -0.76 -10.30 8.84
CA MET A 52 -1.53 -9.83 7.69
C MET A 52 -0.63 -9.52 6.48
N ALA A 53 0.50 -8.85 6.69
CA ALA A 53 1.45 -8.52 5.63
C ALA A 53 2.13 -9.76 5.04
N VAL A 54 2.44 -10.76 5.89
CA VAL A 54 2.97 -12.07 5.45
C VAL A 54 1.97 -12.78 4.54
N ALA A 55 0.72 -12.91 4.97
CA ALA A 55 -0.33 -13.53 4.17
C ALA A 55 -0.60 -12.76 2.87
N SER A 56 -0.58 -11.42 2.92
CA SER A 56 -0.70 -10.56 1.73
C SER A 56 0.42 -10.83 0.72
N THR A 57 1.66 -10.94 1.20
CA THR A 57 2.82 -11.24 0.33
C THR A 57 2.65 -12.59 -0.37
N VAL A 58 2.22 -13.62 0.35
CA VAL A 58 1.91 -14.93 -0.26
C VAL A 58 0.75 -14.82 -1.26
N SER A 59 -0.30 -14.10 -0.90
CA SER A 59 -1.49 -13.90 -1.75
C SER A 59 -1.16 -13.23 -3.08
N ILE A 60 -0.21 -12.27 -3.11
CA ILE A 60 0.21 -11.59 -4.34
C ILE A 60 0.65 -12.58 -5.42
N PHE A 61 1.41 -13.64 -5.06
CA PHE A 61 1.90 -14.63 -6.02
C PHE A 61 0.79 -15.47 -6.66
N ILE A 62 -0.25 -15.76 -5.89
CA ILE A 62 -1.34 -16.64 -6.36
C ILE A 62 -2.50 -15.85 -6.98
N SER A 63 -2.63 -14.58 -6.66
CA SER A 63 -3.79 -13.76 -7.08
C SER A 63 -3.81 -13.46 -8.58
N GLY A 64 -2.65 -13.27 -9.23
CA GLY A 64 -2.59 -13.10 -10.68
C GLY A 64 -3.18 -14.29 -11.45
N PRO A 65 -2.65 -15.51 -11.28
CA PRO A 65 -3.20 -16.73 -11.88
C PRO A 65 -4.66 -16.97 -11.51
N LEU A 66 -5.08 -16.69 -10.28
CA LEU A 66 -6.48 -16.85 -9.87
C LEU A 66 -7.39 -15.82 -10.56
N ALA A 67 -6.94 -14.56 -10.72
CA ALA A 67 -7.68 -13.54 -11.46
C ALA A 67 -7.86 -13.91 -12.93
N ASP A 68 -6.84 -14.52 -13.54
CA ASP A 68 -6.92 -14.99 -14.92
C ASP A 68 -7.87 -16.19 -15.06
N ARG A 69 -7.90 -17.08 -14.10
CA ARG A 69 -8.76 -18.29 -14.14
C ARG A 69 -10.22 -17.98 -13.80
N PHE A 70 -10.49 -17.23 -12.73
CA PHE A 70 -11.84 -17.07 -12.17
C PHE A 70 -12.49 -15.72 -12.50
N GLY A 71 -11.75 -14.77 -13.04
CA GLY A 71 -12.19 -13.41 -13.32
C GLY A 71 -11.86 -12.42 -12.21
N ARG A 72 -11.75 -11.16 -12.64
CA ARG A 72 -11.35 -10.07 -11.74
C ARG A 72 -12.41 -9.78 -10.70
N ARG A 73 -13.65 -9.71 -11.13
CA ARG A 73 -14.82 -9.47 -10.28
C ARG A 73 -15.01 -10.59 -9.25
N THR A 74 -14.85 -11.84 -9.66
CA THR A 74 -14.98 -13.00 -8.76
C THR A 74 -13.92 -12.98 -7.68
N LEU A 75 -12.66 -12.66 -8.04
CA LEU A 75 -11.58 -12.60 -7.06
C LEU A 75 -11.75 -11.42 -6.08
N LEU A 76 -12.23 -10.26 -6.53
CA LEU A 76 -12.56 -9.13 -5.64
C LEU A 76 -13.70 -9.48 -4.67
N ARG A 77 -14.71 -10.26 -5.09
CA ARG A 77 -15.76 -10.74 -4.20
C ARG A 77 -15.21 -11.68 -3.14
N LEU A 78 -14.37 -12.63 -3.55
CA LEU A 78 -13.72 -13.55 -2.61
C LEU A 78 -12.86 -12.77 -1.60
N ALA A 79 -12.07 -11.79 -2.05
CA ALA A 79 -11.29 -10.93 -1.17
C ALA A 79 -12.18 -10.17 -0.18
N THR A 80 -13.34 -9.65 -0.62
CA THR A 80 -14.29 -8.96 0.25
C THR A 80 -14.90 -9.90 1.29
N CYS A 81 -15.23 -11.13 0.92
CA CYS A 81 -15.65 -12.17 1.88
C CYS A 81 -14.55 -12.48 2.89
N MET A 82 -13.28 -12.52 2.46
CA MET A 82 -12.15 -12.71 3.36
C MET A 82 -12.00 -11.54 4.35
N PHE A 83 -12.16 -10.30 3.93
CA PHE A 83 -12.18 -9.14 4.83
C PHE A 83 -13.32 -9.23 5.85
N ALA A 84 -14.53 -9.53 5.39
CA ALA A 84 -15.69 -9.66 6.28
C ALA A 84 -15.51 -10.80 7.29
N ALA A 85 -15.03 -11.96 6.85
CA ALA A 85 -14.73 -13.10 7.71
C ALA A 85 -13.59 -12.80 8.70
N SER A 86 -12.53 -12.11 8.24
CA SER A 86 -11.43 -11.64 9.08
C SER A 86 -11.92 -10.71 10.18
N ALA A 87 -12.69 -9.68 9.82
CA ALA A 87 -13.24 -8.72 10.80
C ALA A 87 -14.14 -9.39 11.84
N LEU A 88 -15.02 -10.29 11.40
CA LEU A 88 -15.90 -11.05 12.29
C LEU A 88 -15.12 -11.97 13.22
N LEU A 89 -14.19 -12.76 12.65
CA LEU A 89 -13.38 -13.71 13.42
C LEU A 89 -12.44 -12.99 14.40
N ALA A 90 -11.87 -11.85 14.01
CA ALA A 90 -11.05 -11.04 14.89
C ALA A 90 -11.86 -10.45 16.04
N ALA A 91 -13.07 -9.91 15.79
CA ALA A 91 -13.95 -9.35 16.81
C ALA A 91 -14.42 -10.40 17.82
N LEU A 92 -14.58 -11.65 17.40
CA LEU A 92 -15.03 -12.78 18.22
C LEU A 92 -13.86 -13.62 18.79
N SER A 93 -12.61 -13.19 18.60
CA SER A 93 -11.46 -13.98 19.04
C SER A 93 -11.34 -13.98 20.58
N GLU A 94 -11.28 -15.18 21.15
CA GLU A 94 -11.09 -15.41 22.59
C GLU A 94 -9.62 -15.71 22.95
N ASN A 95 -8.80 -15.97 21.95
CA ASN A 95 -7.39 -16.29 22.13
C ASN A 95 -6.53 -15.75 20.99
N PHE A 96 -5.23 -15.64 21.26
CA PHE A 96 -4.26 -15.10 20.31
C PHE A 96 -4.19 -15.89 18.99
N ALA A 97 -4.30 -17.22 19.03
CA ALA A 97 -4.22 -18.06 17.83
C ALA A 97 -5.39 -17.76 16.86
N THR A 98 -6.61 -17.62 17.37
CA THR A 98 -7.78 -17.25 16.57
C THR A 98 -7.62 -15.86 15.95
N LEU A 99 -7.08 -14.91 16.70
CA LEU A 99 -6.78 -13.57 16.18
C LEU A 99 -5.76 -13.64 15.02
N ILE A 100 -4.69 -14.44 15.16
CA ILE A 100 -3.72 -14.61 14.07
C ILE A 100 -4.36 -15.23 12.83
N VAL A 101 -5.22 -16.24 12.99
CA VAL A 101 -5.95 -16.84 11.83
C VAL A 101 -6.81 -15.79 11.15
N ALA A 102 -7.50 -14.94 11.92
CA ALA A 102 -8.29 -13.84 11.36
C ALA A 102 -7.40 -12.87 10.57
N ARG A 103 -6.25 -12.47 11.11
CA ARG A 103 -5.29 -11.59 10.47
C ARG A 103 -4.70 -12.18 9.17
N LEU A 104 -4.36 -13.47 9.18
CA LEU A 104 -3.91 -14.18 7.98
C LEU A 104 -4.99 -14.19 6.89
N LEU A 105 -6.23 -14.44 7.27
CA LEU A 105 -7.36 -14.43 6.34
C LEU A 105 -7.57 -13.05 5.70
N GLY A 106 -7.53 -11.98 6.49
CA GLY A 106 -7.56 -10.59 5.99
C GLY A 106 -6.39 -10.29 5.05
N GLY A 107 -5.20 -10.77 5.39
CA GLY A 107 -4.01 -10.62 4.56
C GLY A 107 -4.14 -11.24 3.17
N PHE A 108 -4.74 -12.43 3.05
CA PHE A 108 -5.06 -13.01 1.74
C PHE A 108 -6.00 -12.11 0.94
N GLY A 109 -6.98 -11.47 1.58
CA GLY A 109 -7.85 -10.48 0.96
C GLY A 109 -7.08 -9.25 0.46
N VAL A 110 -6.17 -8.70 1.29
CA VAL A 110 -5.30 -7.56 0.92
C VAL A 110 -4.47 -7.88 -0.33
N GLY A 111 -3.76 -9.01 -0.36
CA GLY A 111 -2.92 -9.37 -1.49
C GLY A 111 -3.73 -9.60 -2.78
N ALA A 112 -4.93 -10.17 -2.67
CA ALA A 112 -5.83 -10.35 -3.80
C ALA A 112 -6.29 -8.98 -4.37
N VAL A 113 -6.68 -8.04 -3.53
CA VAL A 113 -7.08 -6.69 -3.95
C VAL A 113 -5.91 -5.93 -4.56
N LEU A 114 -4.72 -6.00 -3.95
CA LEU A 114 -3.53 -5.26 -4.39
C LEU A 114 -3.18 -5.54 -5.86
N ILE A 115 -3.39 -6.77 -6.32
CA ILE A 115 -3.13 -7.19 -7.71
C ILE A 115 -4.36 -6.96 -8.59
N THR A 116 -5.54 -7.40 -8.12
CA THR A 116 -6.71 -7.47 -8.99
C THR A 116 -7.37 -6.12 -9.25
N ALA A 117 -7.37 -5.22 -8.26
CA ALA A 117 -8.04 -3.93 -8.41
C ALA A 117 -7.36 -3.01 -9.45
N PRO A 118 -6.03 -2.76 -9.40
CA PRO A 118 -5.36 -1.97 -10.43
C PRO A 118 -5.47 -2.61 -11.83
N MET A 119 -5.38 -3.95 -11.91
CA MET A 119 -5.55 -4.71 -13.15
C MET A 119 -6.93 -4.47 -13.75
N TYR A 120 -7.98 -4.63 -12.94
CA TYR A 120 -9.35 -4.44 -13.40
C TYR A 120 -9.61 -2.97 -13.79
N VAL A 121 -9.16 -2.00 -12.97
CA VAL A 121 -9.25 -0.57 -13.32
C VAL A 121 -8.57 -0.29 -14.66
N ALA A 122 -7.38 -0.85 -14.90
CA ALA A 122 -6.65 -0.65 -16.15
C ALA A 122 -7.37 -1.25 -17.38
N GLU A 123 -8.07 -2.38 -17.19
CA GLU A 123 -8.81 -3.09 -18.24
C GLU A 123 -10.14 -2.41 -18.63
N ILE A 124 -10.78 -1.68 -17.70
CA ILE A 124 -12.05 -0.98 -17.96
C ILE A 124 -11.88 0.52 -18.22
N SER A 125 -10.68 1.07 -17.99
CA SER A 125 -10.43 2.50 -18.14
C SER A 125 -10.02 2.85 -19.57
N PRO A 126 -10.55 3.97 -20.13
CA PRO A 126 -10.05 4.52 -21.38
C PRO A 126 -8.54 4.80 -21.30
N SER A 127 -7.81 4.53 -22.37
CA SER A 127 -6.35 4.66 -22.43
C SER A 127 -5.82 6.02 -21.95
N ALA A 128 -6.51 7.10 -22.31
CA ALA A 128 -6.16 8.47 -21.94
C ALA A 128 -6.30 8.78 -20.42
N LEU A 129 -7.10 8.00 -19.68
CA LEU A 129 -7.37 8.23 -18.26
C LEU A 129 -6.82 7.12 -17.35
N ARG A 130 -6.27 6.04 -17.93
CA ARG A 130 -5.82 4.84 -17.19
C ARG A 130 -4.90 5.15 -16.03
N GLY A 131 -3.86 5.95 -16.23
CA GLY A 131 -2.93 6.33 -15.16
C GLY A 131 -3.61 7.06 -14.00
N ARG A 132 -4.49 8.03 -14.31
CA ARG A 132 -5.26 8.75 -13.28
C ARG A 132 -6.18 7.83 -12.49
N MET A 133 -6.84 6.89 -13.16
CA MET A 133 -7.77 5.95 -12.51
C MET A 133 -7.04 4.98 -11.57
N VAL A 134 -5.85 4.51 -11.95
CA VAL A 134 -5.00 3.71 -11.06
C VAL A 134 -4.53 4.53 -9.84
N SER A 135 -4.22 5.82 -10.04
CA SER A 135 -3.84 6.71 -8.92
C SER A 135 -4.98 6.94 -7.92
N PHE A 136 -6.24 6.87 -8.35
CA PHE A 136 -7.38 6.93 -7.42
C PHE A 136 -7.39 5.76 -6.44
N ASN A 137 -6.92 4.57 -6.83
CA ASN A 137 -6.82 3.45 -5.91
C ASN A 137 -5.90 3.78 -4.72
N GLN A 138 -4.75 4.43 -4.97
CA GLN A 138 -3.85 4.87 -3.89
C GLN A 138 -4.51 5.91 -2.97
N LEU A 139 -5.27 6.85 -3.53
CA LEU A 139 -6.02 7.84 -2.73
C LEU A 139 -7.06 7.15 -1.84
N PHE A 140 -7.77 6.15 -2.36
CA PHE A 140 -8.74 5.40 -1.56
C PHE A 140 -8.07 4.60 -0.43
N ILE A 141 -6.86 4.06 -0.63
CA ILE A 141 -6.09 3.38 0.43
C ILE A 141 -5.83 4.35 1.60
N VAL A 142 -5.30 5.54 1.34
CA VAL A 142 -4.99 6.49 2.42
C VAL A 142 -6.25 7.08 3.07
N LEU A 143 -7.35 7.25 2.31
CA LEU A 143 -8.66 7.63 2.86
C LEU A 143 -9.24 6.52 3.75
N GLY A 144 -9.09 5.26 3.37
CA GLY A 144 -9.46 4.12 4.19
C GLY A 144 -8.70 4.12 5.52
N ALA A 145 -7.39 4.31 5.47
CA ALA A 145 -6.56 4.40 6.67
C ALA A 145 -6.97 5.56 7.60
N LEU A 146 -7.20 6.75 7.04
CA LEU A 146 -7.70 7.89 7.83
C LEU A 146 -9.05 7.57 8.48
N THR A 147 -9.98 6.96 7.73
CA THR A 147 -11.30 6.59 8.25
C THR A 147 -11.18 5.56 9.37
N ALA A 148 -10.24 4.60 9.28
CA ALA A 148 -9.95 3.65 10.36
C ALA A 148 -9.45 4.36 11.62
N PHE A 149 -8.54 5.31 11.50
CA PHE A 149 -8.04 6.09 12.65
C PHE A 149 -9.15 6.91 13.30
N VAL A 150 -10.02 7.54 12.49
CA VAL A 150 -11.19 8.26 12.98
C VAL A 150 -12.17 7.32 13.70
N SER A 151 -12.45 6.14 13.15
CA SER A 151 -13.36 5.16 13.77
C SER A 151 -12.81 4.65 15.10
N ASN A 152 -11.50 4.37 15.18
CA ASN A 152 -10.84 3.97 16.42
C ASN A 152 -10.97 5.04 17.50
N LEU A 153 -10.74 6.33 17.15
CA LEU A 153 -10.93 7.45 18.06
C LEU A 153 -12.38 7.54 18.58
N PHE A 154 -13.37 7.36 17.70
CA PHE A 154 -14.78 7.38 18.10
C PHE A 154 -15.10 6.23 19.07
N ILE A 155 -14.63 5.01 18.80
CA ILE A 155 -14.85 3.84 19.66
C ILE A 155 -14.29 4.11 21.06
N VAL A 156 -13.09 4.62 21.19
CA VAL A 156 -12.48 4.93 22.50
C VAL A 156 -13.26 6.04 23.22
N ARG A 157 -13.76 7.05 22.51
CA ARG A 157 -14.53 8.16 23.11
C ARG A 157 -15.92 7.77 23.57
N ILE A 158 -16.56 6.79 22.93
CA ILE A 158 -17.87 6.27 23.37
C ILE A 158 -17.75 5.58 24.74
N GLY A 159 -16.55 5.12 25.12
CA GLY A 159 -16.28 4.69 26.48
C GLY A 159 -16.70 3.25 26.75
N GLY A 160 -16.26 2.31 25.94
CA GLY A 160 -16.33 0.87 26.26
C GLY A 160 -15.25 0.44 27.26
N THR A 161 -15.34 -0.79 27.77
CA THR A 161 -14.23 -1.42 28.48
C THR A 161 -13.09 -1.72 27.50
N ALA A 162 -11.85 -1.80 27.99
CA ALA A 162 -10.69 -2.10 27.15
C ALA A 162 -10.89 -3.36 26.31
N GLU A 163 -11.49 -4.39 26.90
CA GLU A 163 -11.83 -5.66 26.27
C GLU A 163 -12.76 -5.52 25.05
N TRP A 164 -13.77 -4.65 25.13
CA TRP A 164 -14.72 -4.45 24.03
C TRP A 164 -14.23 -3.46 23.00
N ASN A 165 -13.37 -2.49 23.36
CA ASN A 165 -12.89 -1.46 22.44
C ASN A 165 -12.18 -2.05 21.24
N TRP A 166 -11.19 -2.92 21.43
CA TRP A 166 -10.45 -3.50 20.31
C TRP A 166 -11.31 -4.47 19.47
N ARG A 167 -12.26 -5.16 20.07
CA ARG A 167 -13.22 -6.02 19.36
C ARG A 167 -14.10 -5.20 18.42
N TRP A 168 -14.60 -4.06 18.88
CA TRP A 168 -15.34 -3.13 18.05
C TRP A 168 -14.45 -2.48 16.97
N MET A 169 -13.21 -2.12 17.30
CA MET A 169 -12.28 -1.58 16.31
C MET A 169 -12.04 -2.55 15.15
N LEU A 170 -11.88 -3.84 15.39
CA LEU A 170 -11.70 -4.83 14.34
C LEU A 170 -13.02 -5.19 13.65
N GLY A 171 -14.12 -5.33 14.44
CA GLY A 171 -15.44 -5.69 13.93
C GLY A 171 -16.06 -4.65 13.00
N ILE A 172 -15.75 -3.36 13.18
CA ILE A 172 -16.26 -2.29 12.31
C ILE A 172 -15.81 -2.44 10.85
N GLY A 173 -14.80 -3.28 10.58
CA GLY A 173 -14.40 -3.68 9.25
C GLY A 173 -15.53 -4.28 8.39
N LEU A 174 -16.55 -4.86 9.02
CA LEU A 174 -17.75 -5.35 8.35
C LEU A 174 -18.58 -4.24 7.69
N VAL A 175 -18.56 -3.03 8.26
CA VAL A 175 -19.41 -1.92 7.80
C VAL A 175 -19.13 -1.53 6.34
N PRO A 176 -17.90 -1.30 5.89
CA PRO A 176 -17.63 -1.05 4.49
C PRO A 176 -17.55 -2.33 3.63
N ALA A 177 -17.21 -3.51 4.20
CA ALA A 177 -17.08 -4.74 3.45
C ALA A 177 -18.42 -5.24 2.90
N VAL A 178 -19.49 -5.19 3.71
CA VAL A 178 -20.81 -5.68 3.31
C VAL A 178 -21.41 -4.89 2.13
N PRO A 179 -21.52 -3.55 2.16
CA PRO A 179 -22.02 -2.77 1.02
C PRO A 179 -21.12 -2.95 -0.22
N TYR A 180 -19.82 -3.03 -0.03
CA TYR A 180 -18.89 -3.24 -1.14
C TYR A 180 -19.11 -4.59 -1.83
N PHE A 181 -19.35 -5.67 -1.08
CA PHE A 181 -19.71 -6.96 -1.66
C PHE A 181 -20.94 -6.87 -2.57
N PHE A 182 -22.00 -6.19 -2.11
CA PHE A 182 -23.20 -5.99 -2.93
C PHE A 182 -22.93 -5.10 -4.16
N ALA A 183 -22.10 -4.06 -4.03
CA ALA A 183 -21.69 -3.25 -5.17
C ALA A 183 -20.96 -4.08 -6.24
N LEU A 184 -20.12 -5.04 -5.83
CA LEU A 184 -19.46 -5.96 -6.76
C LEU A 184 -20.42 -6.93 -7.47
N LEU A 185 -21.65 -7.11 -6.99
CA LEU A 185 -22.67 -7.91 -7.71
C LEU A 185 -23.23 -7.19 -8.94
N VAL A 186 -23.18 -5.87 -8.96
CA VAL A 186 -23.79 -5.03 -10.00
C VAL A 186 -22.80 -4.73 -11.14
N ILE A 187 -21.50 -4.62 -10.85
CA ILE A 187 -20.52 -4.30 -11.89
C ILE A 187 -20.30 -5.49 -12.85
N PRO A 188 -19.99 -5.25 -14.14
CA PRO A 188 -19.69 -6.30 -15.12
C PRO A 188 -18.34 -6.97 -14.81
N GLU A 189 -18.05 -8.12 -15.43
CA GLU A 189 -16.70 -8.69 -15.47
C GLU A 189 -15.82 -7.93 -16.46
N SER A 190 -14.49 -8.06 -16.35
CA SER A 190 -13.54 -7.42 -17.27
C SER A 190 -13.78 -7.83 -18.72
N PRO A 191 -13.86 -6.88 -19.67
CA PRO A 191 -13.98 -7.21 -21.10
C PRO A 191 -12.77 -7.98 -21.61
N ARG A 192 -11.57 -7.71 -21.10
CA ARG A 192 -10.35 -8.43 -21.47
C ARG A 192 -10.41 -9.88 -21.00
N TRP A 193 -10.87 -10.11 -19.78
CA TRP A 193 -11.04 -11.47 -19.26
C TRP A 193 -12.08 -12.27 -20.06
N LEU A 194 -13.21 -11.62 -20.40
CA LEU A 194 -14.24 -12.24 -21.24
C LEU A 194 -13.70 -12.61 -22.62
N ALA A 195 -12.88 -11.75 -23.23
CA ALA A 195 -12.24 -12.03 -24.51
C ALA A 195 -11.25 -13.20 -24.42
N MET A 196 -10.42 -13.24 -23.38
CA MET A 196 -9.48 -14.35 -23.11
C MET A 196 -10.19 -15.73 -22.97
N HIS A 197 -11.45 -15.72 -22.53
CA HIS A 197 -12.27 -16.92 -22.36
C HIS A 197 -13.27 -17.16 -23.51
N ASN A 198 -13.00 -16.56 -24.68
CA ASN A 198 -13.83 -16.69 -25.89
C ASN A 198 -15.30 -16.23 -25.73
N GLN A 199 -15.60 -15.43 -24.71
CA GLN A 199 -16.93 -14.86 -24.48
C GLN A 199 -17.10 -13.50 -25.21
N LEU A 200 -16.80 -13.46 -26.51
CA LEU A 200 -16.77 -12.25 -27.33
C LEU A 200 -18.08 -11.43 -27.31
N PRO A 201 -19.28 -12.06 -27.37
CA PRO A 201 -20.54 -11.31 -27.27
C PRO A 201 -20.74 -10.62 -25.92
N ALA A 202 -20.21 -11.20 -24.82
CA ALA A 202 -20.25 -10.60 -23.51
C ALA A 202 -19.22 -9.46 -23.37
N ALA A 203 -18.00 -9.66 -23.87
CA ALA A 203 -16.96 -8.63 -23.93
C ALA A 203 -17.44 -7.40 -24.70
N ARG A 204 -18.02 -7.59 -25.89
CA ARG A 204 -18.62 -6.53 -26.70
C ARG A 204 -19.71 -5.76 -25.95
N ARG A 205 -20.61 -6.46 -25.26
CA ARG A 205 -21.68 -5.83 -24.47
C ARG A 205 -21.12 -4.96 -23.34
N VAL A 206 -20.05 -5.40 -22.67
CA VAL A 206 -19.39 -4.62 -21.63
C VAL A 206 -18.72 -3.39 -22.23
N LEU A 207 -17.94 -3.54 -23.29
CA LEU A 207 -17.31 -2.43 -24.00
C LEU A 207 -18.35 -1.42 -24.48
N ALA A 208 -19.45 -1.87 -25.09
CA ALA A 208 -20.54 -0.99 -25.53
C ALA A 208 -21.16 -0.18 -24.38
N ARG A 209 -21.22 -0.75 -23.17
CA ARG A 209 -21.68 -0.03 -21.95
C ARG A 209 -20.66 1.00 -21.45
N LEU A 210 -19.37 0.75 -21.64
CA LEU A 210 -18.28 1.61 -21.15
C LEU A 210 -17.92 2.72 -22.11
N THR A 211 -17.84 2.44 -23.43
CA THR A 211 -17.29 3.35 -24.45
C THR A 211 -18.30 3.74 -25.55
N GLY A 212 -19.48 3.12 -25.53
CA GLY A 212 -20.49 3.28 -26.56
C GLY A 212 -20.38 2.26 -27.70
N THR A 213 -21.51 2.01 -28.39
CA THR A 213 -21.63 0.94 -29.38
C THR A 213 -20.68 1.10 -30.57
N GLU A 214 -20.47 2.33 -31.05
CA GLU A 214 -19.62 2.60 -32.23
C GLU A 214 -18.12 2.35 -31.97
N ARG A 215 -17.68 2.46 -30.73
CA ARG A 215 -16.28 2.23 -30.34
C ARG A 215 -16.02 0.82 -29.87
N ALA A 216 -17.05 0.11 -29.40
CA ALA A 216 -16.92 -1.19 -28.81
C ALA A 216 -16.31 -2.23 -29.76
N ASP A 217 -16.65 -2.19 -31.03
CA ASP A 217 -16.13 -3.14 -32.03
C ASP A 217 -14.64 -2.89 -32.29
N ARG A 218 -14.23 -1.63 -32.47
CA ARG A 218 -12.82 -1.26 -32.65
C ARG A 218 -11.96 -1.57 -31.43
N GLU A 219 -12.50 -1.33 -30.22
CA GLU A 219 -11.78 -1.67 -28.98
C GLU A 219 -11.68 -3.17 -28.77
N LEU A 220 -12.69 -3.94 -29.18
CA LEU A 220 -12.64 -5.40 -29.12
C LEU A 220 -11.62 -5.97 -30.11
N GLU A 221 -11.58 -5.49 -31.34
CA GLU A 221 -10.59 -5.88 -32.36
C GLU A 221 -9.16 -5.57 -31.88
N ALA A 222 -8.89 -4.35 -31.40
CA ALA A 222 -7.60 -3.97 -30.87
C ALA A 222 -7.19 -4.83 -29.64
N MET A 223 -8.16 -5.20 -28.82
CA MET A 223 -7.93 -6.08 -27.66
C MET A 223 -7.58 -7.49 -28.11
N LEU A 224 -8.25 -8.06 -29.10
CA LEU A 224 -7.95 -9.40 -29.64
C LEU A 224 -6.56 -9.42 -30.29
N GLU A 225 -6.22 -8.42 -31.09
CA GLU A 225 -4.90 -8.26 -31.68
C GLU A 225 -3.79 -8.20 -30.61
N SER A 226 -4.05 -7.44 -29.54
CA SER A 226 -3.12 -7.39 -28.39
C SER A 226 -2.94 -8.74 -27.71
N LEU A 227 -4.03 -9.52 -27.55
CA LEU A 227 -3.97 -10.85 -26.93
C LEU A 227 -3.24 -11.86 -27.82
N GLU A 228 -3.41 -11.81 -29.13
CA GLU A 228 -2.66 -12.63 -30.08
C GLU A 228 -1.17 -12.30 -30.04
N HIS A 229 -0.82 -11.03 -30.02
CA HIS A 229 0.57 -10.61 -29.86
C HIS A 229 1.19 -11.05 -28.52
N GLU A 230 0.43 -11.03 -27.44
CA GLU A 230 0.91 -11.54 -26.14
C GLU A 230 1.09 -13.06 -26.14
N ALA A 231 0.20 -13.81 -26.79
CA ALA A 231 0.29 -15.26 -26.90
C ALA A 231 1.53 -15.72 -27.71
N THR A 232 1.94 -14.92 -28.68
CA THR A 232 3.13 -15.21 -29.51
C THR A 232 4.46 -14.77 -28.85
N ARG A 233 4.42 -13.85 -27.85
CA ARG A 233 5.61 -13.41 -27.12
C ARG A 233 5.99 -14.42 -26.04
N SER A 234 7.22 -14.89 -26.06
CA SER A 234 7.77 -15.66 -24.94
C SER A 234 7.75 -14.82 -23.65
N LYS A 235 7.17 -15.39 -22.59
CA LYS A 235 7.23 -14.74 -21.27
C LYS A 235 8.69 -14.56 -20.85
N PRO A 236 9.07 -13.39 -20.36
CA PRO A 236 10.45 -13.19 -19.90
C PRO A 236 10.78 -14.19 -18.79
N ALA A 237 11.88 -14.91 -18.93
CA ALA A 237 12.34 -15.83 -17.91
C ALA A 237 12.99 -15.08 -16.75
N LEU A 238 12.90 -15.61 -15.52
CA LEU A 238 13.58 -15.05 -14.35
C LEU A 238 15.07 -14.84 -14.58
N VAL A 239 15.70 -15.69 -15.40
CA VAL A 239 17.11 -15.61 -15.78
C VAL A 239 17.43 -14.31 -16.57
N GLU A 240 16.45 -13.77 -17.30
CA GLU A 240 16.66 -12.52 -18.06
C GLU A 240 16.91 -11.30 -17.15
N ILE A 241 16.34 -11.29 -15.94
CA ILE A 241 16.58 -10.21 -14.95
C ILE A 241 18.04 -10.24 -14.47
N LEU A 242 18.65 -11.42 -14.43
CA LEU A 242 20.04 -11.62 -14.00
C LEU A 242 21.07 -11.27 -15.09
N ASN A 243 20.60 -10.83 -16.26
CA ASN A 243 21.49 -10.38 -17.34
C ASN A 243 22.44 -9.29 -16.79
N PRO A 244 23.77 -9.41 -16.99
CA PRO A 244 24.74 -8.40 -16.56
C PRO A 244 24.36 -6.96 -16.95
N ALA A 245 23.82 -6.76 -18.15
CA ALA A 245 23.40 -5.45 -18.65
C ALA A 245 22.23 -4.82 -17.85
N LEU A 246 21.49 -5.58 -17.06
CA LEU A 246 20.33 -5.13 -16.28
C LEU A 246 20.60 -5.08 -14.78
N ARG A 247 21.75 -5.60 -14.33
CA ARG A 247 22.11 -5.67 -12.90
C ARG A 247 22.11 -4.31 -12.22
N GLY A 248 22.64 -3.27 -12.89
CA GLY A 248 22.69 -1.92 -12.34
C GLY A 248 21.31 -1.35 -12.04
N VAL A 249 20.38 -1.50 -12.98
CA VAL A 249 19.00 -1.03 -12.85
C VAL A 249 18.25 -1.82 -11.78
N LEU A 250 18.46 -3.13 -11.74
CA LEU A 250 17.85 -3.99 -10.73
C LEU A 250 18.34 -3.65 -9.32
N ILE A 251 19.66 -3.42 -9.15
CA ILE A 251 20.25 -3.02 -7.87
C ILE A 251 19.66 -1.66 -7.41
N ILE A 252 19.54 -0.69 -8.31
CA ILE A 252 18.90 0.60 -7.99
C ILE A 252 17.46 0.37 -7.51
N GLY A 253 16.67 -0.42 -8.23
CA GLY A 253 15.30 -0.73 -7.85
C GLY A 253 15.21 -1.41 -6.49
N LEU A 254 16.02 -2.44 -6.24
CA LEU A 254 16.08 -3.17 -4.97
C LEU A 254 16.45 -2.24 -3.80
N LEU A 255 17.50 -1.43 -3.97
CA LEU A 255 17.95 -0.53 -2.90
C LEU A 255 16.96 0.58 -2.60
N VAL A 256 16.27 1.14 -3.62
CA VAL A 256 15.18 2.11 -3.40
C VAL A 256 13.99 1.43 -2.69
N GLY A 257 13.66 0.18 -3.07
CA GLY A 257 12.61 -0.60 -2.41
C GLY A 257 12.94 -0.91 -0.94
N VAL A 258 14.18 -1.26 -0.64
CA VAL A 258 14.66 -1.46 0.74
C VAL A 258 14.64 -0.14 1.51
N LEU A 259 15.18 0.94 0.92
CA LEU A 259 15.21 2.25 1.55
C LEU A 259 13.82 2.73 1.95
N GLN A 260 12.81 2.53 1.12
CA GLN A 260 11.44 2.93 1.42
C GLN A 260 10.94 2.31 2.74
N GLN A 261 11.22 1.05 3.00
CA GLN A 261 10.71 0.35 4.19
C GLN A 261 11.60 0.53 5.42
N ILE A 262 12.92 0.59 5.23
CA ILE A 262 13.88 0.71 6.35
C ILE A 262 13.80 2.09 7.03
N THR A 263 13.14 3.08 6.40
CA THR A 263 12.78 4.36 7.03
C THR A 263 11.71 4.21 8.11
N GLY A 264 11.08 3.04 8.25
CA GLY A 264 10.13 2.73 9.32
C GLY A 264 8.69 3.16 9.08
N ILE A 265 8.31 3.57 7.85
CA ILE A 265 6.96 4.11 7.59
C ILE A 265 5.85 3.15 7.99
N SER A 266 6.00 1.87 7.64
CA SER A 266 5.01 0.86 7.94
C SER A 266 4.86 0.61 9.44
N SER A 267 5.97 0.65 10.19
CA SER A 267 5.98 0.56 11.65
C SER A 267 5.31 1.77 12.29
N VAL A 268 5.67 2.98 11.86
CA VAL A 268 5.07 4.22 12.40
C VAL A 268 3.56 4.24 12.20
N LEU A 269 3.06 3.87 11.02
CA LEU A 269 1.62 3.83 10.78
C LEU A 269 0.91 2.73 11.57
N SER A 270 1.53 1.56 11.74
CA SER A 270 0.92 0.42 12.44
C SER A 270 0.94 0.56 13.96
N TYR A 271 1.91 1.28 14.51
CA TYR A 271 2.09 1.45 15.95
C TYR A 271 1.88 2.91 16.41
N ALA A 272 1.24 3.76 15.59
CA ALA A 272 1.13 5.19 15.85
C ALA A 272 0.56 5.51 17.24
N VAL A 273 -0.52 4.85 17.67
CA VAL A 273 -1.12 5.04 19.00
C VAL A 273 -0.11 4.71 20.10
N VAL A 274 0.55 3.55 20.02
CA VAL A 274 1.55 3.10 21.00
C VAL A 274 2.75 4.06 21.07
N ILE A 275 3.19 4.59 19.91
CA ILE A 275 4.29 5.57 19.85
C ILE A 275 3.92 6.85 20.62
N PHE A 276 2.71 7.38 20.42
CA PHE A 276 2.25 8.58 21.11
C PHE A 276 2.00 8.36 22.60
N GLU A 277 1.47 7.20 23.01
CA GLU A 277 1.34 6.84 24.41
C GLU A 277 2.70 6.78 25.11
N ARG A 278 3.70 6.19 24.48
CA ARG A 278 5.08 6.19 25.02
C ARG A 278 5.74 7.56 25.07
N ALA A 279 5.28 8.51 24.25
CA ALA A 279 5.72 9.90 24.28
C ALA A 279 4.99 10.74 25.37
N GLY A 280 4.18 10.12 26.23
CA GLY A 280 3.47 10.78 27.32
C GLY A 280 2.10 11.36 26.90
N ALA A 281 1.59 11.04 25.71
CA ALA A 281 0.23 11.44 25.37
C ALA A 281 -0.79 10.54 26.09
N GLY A 282 -1.79 11.12 26.73
CA GLY A 282 -2.89 10.35 27.29
C GLY A 282 -3.67 9.58 26.21
N ALA A 283 -4.36 8.50 26.57
CA ALA A 283 -5.02 7.59 25.64
C ALA A 283 -5.87 8.32 24.56
N ASN A 284 -6.78 9.21 24.95
CA ASN A 284 -7.59 9.96 23.99
C ASN A 284 -6.74 10.88 23.08
N ALA A 285 -5.65 11.43 23.58
CA ALA A 285 -4.74 12.29 22.81
C ALA A 285 -3.97 11.47 21.77
N SER A 286 -3.51 10.26 22.10
CA SER A 286 -2.78 9.36 21.19
C SER A 286 -3.62 8.97 19.98
N PHE A 287 -4.89 8.65 20.19
CA PHE A 287 -5.82 8.39 19.07
C PHE A 287 -6.07 9.63 18.23
N MET A 288 -6.23 10.83 18.84
CA MET A 288 -6.38 12.09 18.11
C MET A 288 -5.13 12.41 17.28
N GLN A 289 -3.94 12.25 17.86
CA GLN A 289 -2.67 12.45 17.17
C GLN A 289 -2.51 11.49 15.98
N THR A 290 -2.97 10.26 16.12
CA THR A 290 -2.99 9.27 15.02
C THR A 290 -3.94 9.70 13.90
N VAL A 291 -5.07 10.34 14.20
CA VAL A 291 -5.94 10.92 13.16
C VAL A 291 -5.23 12.03 12.40
N PHE A 292 -4.45 12.90 13.08
CA PHE A 292 -3.64 13.92 12.40
C PHE A 292 -2.58 13.30 11.48
N VAL A 293 -1.94 12.20 11.90
CA VAL A 293 -1.03 11.43 11.02
C VAL A 293 -1.74 10.98 9.76
N GLY A 294 -2.93 10.41 9.88
CA GLY A 294 -3.75 9.99 8.73
C GLY A 294 -4.14 11.17 7.83
N LEU A 295 -4.55 12.30 8.41
CA LEU A 295 -4.91 13.51 7.66
C LEU A 295 -3.72 14.05 6.86
N VAL A 296 -2.55 14.17 7.49
CA VAL A 296 -1.31 14.59 6.84
C VAL A 296 -0.94 13.63 5.70
N ASN A 297 -1.07 12.32 5.92
CA ASN A 297 -0.83 11.33 4.88
C ASN A 297 -1.72 11.55 3.65
N VAL A 298 -3.01 11.79 3.84
CA VAL A 298 -3.95 12.08 2.74
C VAL A 298 -3.56 13.37 2.01
N VAL A 299 -3.35 14.47 2.74
CA VAL A 299 -3.03 15.79 2.15
C VAL A 299 -1.74 15.71 1.32
N PHE A 300 -0.69 15.14 1.87
CA PHE A 300 0.60 15.07 1.18
C PHE A 300 0.63 14.03 0.06
N THR A 301 -0.18 12.97 0.14
CA THR A 301 -0.39 12.06 -1.00
C THR A 301 -1.07 12.78 -2.17
N VAL A 302 -2.11 13.60 -1.90
CA VAL A 302 -2.76 14.40 -2.95
C VAL A 302 -1.78 15.40 -3.57
N LEU A 303 -1.00 16.10 -2.73
CA LEU A 303 0.01 17.04 -3.22
C LEU A 303 1.08 16.33 -4.06
N ALA A 304 1.50 15.14 -3.67
CA ALA A 304 2.45 14.34 -4.44
C ALA A 304 1.91 13.98 -5.83
N LEU A 305 0.66 13.53 -5.92
CA LEU A 305 0.03 13.19 -7.21
C LEU A 305 -0.07 14.39 -8.15
N LEU A 306 -0.17 15.62 -7.61
CA LEU A 306 -0.25 16.85 -8.40
C LEU A 306 1.12 17.38 -8.83
N LEU A 307 2.18 17.10 -8.09
CA LEU A 307 3.49 17.75 -8.25
C LEU A 307 4.59 16.83 -8.76
N ILE A 308 4.40 15.51 -8.71
CA ILE A 308 5.43 14.53 -9.07
C ILE A 308 6.00 14.73 -10.49
N ASP A 309 5.16 15.14 -11.45
CA ASP A 309 5.57 15.39 -12.82
C ASP A 309 6.29 16.75 -13.01
N ARG A 310 6.18 17.65 -12.04
CA ARG A 310 6.79 18.99 -12.10
C ARG A 310 8.17 19.06 -11.46
N VAL A 311 8.40 18.31 -10.38
CA VAL A 311 9.64 18.41 -9.57
C VAL A 311 10.77 17.54 -10.13
N GLY A 312 10.44 16.37 -10.69
CA GLY A 312 11.42 15.34 -11.07
C GLY A 312 11.60 14.30 -9.97
N ARG A 313 12.00 13.08 -10.37
CA ARG A 313 11.97 11.92 -9.45
C ARG A 313 13.14 11.96 -8.47
N ARG A 314 14.35 12.22 -8.96
CA ARG A 314 15.58 12.24 -8.14
C ARG A 314 15.57 13.36 -7.07
N PRO A 315 15.29 14.65 -7.38
CA PRO A 315 15.18 15.68 -6.36
C PRO A 315 14.09 15.39 -5.34
N LEU A 316 12.91 14.89 -5.81
CA LEU A 316 11.79 14.56 -4.94
C LEU A 316 12.17 13.51 -3.89
N LEU A 317 12.85 12.43 -4.31
CA LEU A 317 13.32 11.37 -3.42
C LEU A 317 14.40 11.89 -2.43
N MET A 318 15.31 12.76 -2.88
CA MET A 318 16.35 13.34 -2.02
C MET A 318 15.76 14.26 -0.95
N PHE A 319 14.86 15.17 -1.33
CA PHE A 319 14.15 16.05 -0.38
C PHE A 319 13.30 15.23 0.60
N GLY A 320 12.67 14.16 0.12
CA GLY A 320 11.93 13.25 0.98
C GLY A 320 12.82 12.57 2.01
N CYS A 321 13.95 12.01 1.61
CA CYS A 321 14.90 11.38 2.54
C CYS A 321 15.46 12.39 3.55
N PHE A 322 15.73 13.63 3.13
CA PHE A 322 16.16 14.68 4.04
C PHE A 322 15.08 15.01 5.08
N GLY A 323 13.84 15.23 4.65
CA GLY A 323 12.72 15.49 5.55
C GLY A 323 12.45 14.32 6.50
N ILE A 324 12.42 13.08 5.98
CA ILE A 324 12.29 11.87 6.80
C ILE A 324 13.38 11.82 7.86
N GLY A 325 14.65 11.99 7.47
CA GLY A 325 15.78 11.97 8.40
C GLY A 325 15.68 13.07 9.46
N ALA A 326 15.44 14.31 9.06
CA ALA A 326 15.34 15.45 9.98
C ALA A 326 14.19 15.28 11.00
N PHE A 327 13.01 14.85 10.56
CA PHE A 327 11.87 14.66 11.44
C PHE A 327 11.97 13.41 12.32
N MET A 328 12.64 12.35 11.86
CA MET A 328 12.97 11.19 12.70
C MET A 328 13.99 11.54 13.79
N LEU A 329 14.99 12.36 13.48
CA LEU A 329 15.92 12.88 14.49
C LEU A 329 15.20 13.79 15.51
N LEU A 330 14.23 14.61 15.06
CA LEU A 330 13.41 15.42 15.96
C LEU A 330 12.58 14.53 16.89
N ALA A 331 11.97 13.46 16.37
CA ALA A 331 11.22 12.51 17.19
C ALA A 331 12.14 11.77 18.18
N SER A 332 13.33 11.34 17.73
CA SER A 332 14.35 10.74 18.60
C SER A 332 14.73 11.67 19.76
N TYR A 333 14.96 12.95 19.48
CA TYR A 333 15.23 13.97 20.51
C TYR A 333 14.01 14.16 21.43
N GLY A 334 12.80 14.18 20.88
CA GLY A 334 11.55 14.28 21.66
C GLY A 334 11.45 13.24 22.75
N PHE A 335 11.83 11.98 22.48
CA PHE A 335 11.84 10.89 23.48
C PHE A 335 12.91 11.03 24.57
N GLN A 336 13.86 11.95 24.45
CA GLN A 336 14.88 12.24 25.48
C GLN A 336 14.46 13.36 26.43
N VAL A 337 13.40 14.07 26.10
CA VAL A 337 12.91 15.21 26.90
C VAL A 337 12.09 14.69 28.07
N GLU A 338 12.45 15.10 29.30
CA GLU A 338 11.77 14.65 30.53
C GLU A 338 10.35 15.23 30.70
N ASP A 339 10.09 16.42 30.16
CA ASP A 339 8.77 17.06 30.20
C ASP A 339 7.82 16.32 29.23
N GLU A 340 6.85 15.61 29.75
CA GLU A 340 5.91 14.80 28.97
C GLU A 340 5.13 15.62 27.92
N ALA A 341 4.71 16.83 28.25
CA ALA A 341 3.95 17.68 27.33
C ALA A 341 4.83 18.15 26.16
N ARG A 342 6.08 18.49 26.45
CA ARG A 342 7.06 18.86 25.43
C ARG A 342 7.51 17.66 24.61
N SER A 343 7.76 16.51 25.25
CA SER A 343 8.05 15.24 24.59
C SER A 343 6.97 14.89 23.59
N SER A 344 5.71 14.80 24.05
CA SER A 344 4.55 14.50 23.20
C SER A 344 4.42 15.47 22.01
N SER A 345 4.65 16.76 22.22
CA SER A 345 4.58 17.76 21.14
C SER A 345 5.70 17.60 20.11
N LEU A 346 6.93 17.34 20.54
CA LEU A 346 8.08 17.15 19.65
C LEU A 346 7.93 15.86 18.84
N VAL A 347 7.50 14.78 19.49
CA VAL A 347 7.24 13.49 18.82
C VAL A 347 6.12 13.64 17.81
N LEU A 348 5.03 14.35 18.15
CA LEU A 348 3.94 14.62 17.21
C LEU A 348 4.44 15.37 15.97
N ILE A 349 5.17 16.48 16.15
CA ILE A 349 5.72 17.24 15.03
C ILE A 349 6.67 16.38 14.20
N GLY A 350 7.52 15.58 14.85
CA GLY A 350 8.42 14.64 14.19
C GLY A 350 7.65 13.61 13.34
N MET A 351 6.62 12.99 13.90
CA MET A 351 5.81 12.00 13.19
C MET A 351 5.02 12.59 12.04
N LEU A 352 4.40 13.76 12.23
CA LEU A 352 3.66 14.46 11.16
C LEU A 352 4.58 14.87 10.02
N GLY A 353 5.75 15.45 10.34
CA GLY A 353 6.74 15.84 9.34
C GLY A 353 7.36 14.65 8.60
N PHE A 354 7.62 13.56 9.32
CA PHE A 354 8.06 12.29 8.73
C PHE A 354 7.05 11.75 7.72
N VAL A 355 5.79 11.60 8.13
CA VAL A 355 4.72 11.08 7.26
C VAL A 355 4.47 12.01 6.07
N ALA A 356 4.49 13.34 6.28
CA ALA A 356 4.39 14.32 5.21
C ALA A 356 5.51 14.15 4.17
N SER A 357 6.76 14.05 4.64
CA SER A 357 7.93 13.87 3.78
C SER A 357 7.88 12.56 3.00
N PHE A 358 7.46 11.47 3.64
CA PHE A 358 7.30 10.17 2.99
C PHE A 358 6.17 10.17 1.96
N ALA A 359 4.97 10.63 2.35
CA ALA A 359 3.79 10.64 1.48
C ALA A 359 3.98 11.53 0.24
N PHE A 360 4.77 12.60 0.37
CA PHE A 360 5.11 13.48 -0.73
C PHE A 360 6.17 12.90 -1.68
N SER A 361 7.03 11.99 -1.22
CA SER A 361 8.23 11.57 -1.95
C SER A 361 8.33 10.06 -2.19
N LEU A 362 8.87 9.32 -1.19
CA LEU A 362 9.16 7.88 -1.31
C LEU A 362 7.91 7.04 -1.54
N GLY A 363 6.75 7.44 -1.02
CA GLY A 363 5.50 6.73 -1.20
C GLY A 363 5.15 6.53 -2.67
N PRO A 364 4.76 7.57 -3.40
CA PRO A 364 4.43 7.48 -4.82
C PRO A 364 5.68 7.44 -5.71
N GLY A 365 6.76 8.14 -5.34
CA GLY A 365 7.94 8.34 -6.18
C GLY A 365 8.68 7.05 -6.54
N MET A 366 8.72 6.08 -5.63
CA MET A 366 9.33 4.77 -5.85
C MET A 366 8.64 4.01 -7.00
N TRP A 367 7.31 3.90 -6.96
CA TRP A 367 6.55 3.16 -7.96
C TRP A 367 6.61 3.80 -9.35
N VAL A 368 6.60 5.14 -9.40
CA VAL A 368 6.79 5.89 -10.65
C VAL A 368 8.20 5.65 -11.19
N LEU A 369 9.24 5.77 -10.36
CA LEU A 369 10.61 5.48 -10.76
C LEU A 369 10.74 4.08 -11.35
N PHE A 370 10.16 3.05 -10.72
CA PHE A 370 10.22 1.66 -11.23
C PHE A 370 9.57 1.52 -12.60
N SER A 371 8.48 2.22 -12.85
CA SER A 371 7.82 2.21 -14.16
C SER A 371 8.67 2.85 -15.26
N GLU A 372 9.62 3.70 -14.90
CA GLU A 372 10.47 4.48 -15.83
C GLU A 372 11.86 3.89 -16.03
N ILE A 373 12.46 3.24 -15.01
CA ILE A 373 13.83 2.70 -15.11
C ILE A 373 13.88 1.29 -15.69
N PHE A 374 12.83 0.48 -15.55
CA PHE A 374 12.84 -0.89 -16.04
C PHE A 374 12.43 -0.97 -17.52
N PRO A 375 13.22 -1.69 -18.37
CA PRO A 375 12.90 -1.92 -19.77
C PRO A 375 11.51 -2.56 -19.95
N ASN A 376 10.79 -2.14 -20.99
CA ASN A 376 9.41 -2.60 -21.26
C ASN A 376 9.25 -4.12 -21.23
N ARG A 377 10.25 -4.86 -21.78
CA ARG A 377 10.22 -6.33 -21.91
C ARG A 377 10.16 -7.03 -20.55
N ILE A 378 10.92 -6.56 -19.55
CA ILE A 378 11.07 -7.19 -18.24
C ILE A 378 10.39 -6.41 -17.11
N ARG A 379 9.79 -5.26 -17.40
CA ARG A 379 9.27 -4.30 -16.40
C ARG A 379 8.36 -4.97 -15.35
N GLY A 380 7.37 -5.73 -15.80
CA GLY A 380 6.45 -6.41 -14.90
C GLY A 380 7.15 -7.37 -13.94
N LEU A 381 8.09 -8.15 -14.47
CA LEU A 381 8.86 -9.12 -13.71
C LEU A 381 9.82 -8.43 -12.72
N ALA A 382 10.51 -7.37 -13.17
CA ALA A 382 11.42 -6.59 -12.33
C ALA A 382 10.69 -5.88 -11.18
N ILE A 383 9.54 -5.23 -11.47
CA ILE A 383 8.69 -4.61 -10.43
C ILE A 383 8.21 -5.64 -9.43
N SER A 384 7.83 -6.85 -9.88
CA SER A 384 7.41 -7.94 -9.00
C SER A 384 8.54 -8.38 -8.08
N CYS A 385 9.75 -8.58 -8.60
CA CYS A 385 10.92 -8.95 -7.80
C CYS A 385 11.25 -7.90 -6.73
N VAL A 386 11.28 -6.62 -7.13
CA VAL A 386 11.52 -5.52 -6.19
C VAL A 386 10.38 -5.41 -5.17
N GLY A 387 9.14 -5.60 -5.59
CA GLY A 387 7.97 -5.61 -4.72
C GLY A 387 8.02 -6.70 -3.65
N VAL A 388 8.49 -7.90 -4.00
CA VAL A 388 8.69 -8.99 -3.02
C VAL A 388 9.74 -8.62 -1.98
N VAL A 389 10.88 -8.08 -2.41
CA VAL A 389 11.94 -7.64 -1.48
C VAL A 389 11.42 -6.50 -0.60
N ASN A 390 10.74 -5.53 -1.17
CA ASN A 390 10.11 -4.42 -0.43
C ASN A 390 9.12 -4.94 0.63
N SER A 391 8.23 -5.87 0.26
CA SER A 391 7.28 -6.48 1.20
C SER A 391 7.97 -7.29 2.29
N THR A 392 9.04 -8.02 1.95
CA THR A 392 9.82 -8.78 2.93
C THR A 392 10.49 -7.86 3.94
N VAL A 393 11.11 -6.77 3.48
CA VAL A 393 11.72 -5.77 4.37
C VAL A 393 10.64 -5.09 5.23
N CYS A 394 9.46 -4.78 4.65
CA CYS A 394 8.32 -4.25 5.39
C CYS A 394 7.94 -5.16 6.57
N VAL A 395 7.80 -6.47 6.32
CA VAL A 395 7.48 -7.47 7.35
C VAL A 395 8.57 -7.49 8.43
N ILE A 396 9.84 -7.54 8.04
CA ILE A 396 10.97 -7.60 8.98
C ILE A 396 10.98 -6.36 9.88
N VAL A 397 10.91 -5.16 9.30
CA VAL A 397 10.95 -3.89 10.05
C VAL A 397 9.76 -3.76 11.00
N GLN A 398 8.55 -4.09 10.55
CA GLN A 398 7.37 -4.07 11.42
C GLN A 398 7.42 -5.13 12.54
N PHE A 399 7.93 -6.32 12.23
CA PHE A 399 8.05 -7.42 13.18
C PHE A 399 9.04 -7.09 14.29
N LEU A 400 10.17 -6.49 13.95
CA LEU A 400 11.22 -6.14 14.91
C LEU A 400 10.89 -4.88 15.72
N PHE A 401 10.02 -4.02 15.23
CA PHE A 401 9.74 -2.72 15.84
C PHE A 401 9.37 -2.77 17.34
N PRO A 402 8.48 -3.65 17.83
CA PRO A 402 8.20 -3.73 19.28
C PRO A 402 9.43 -4.11 20.11
N TRP A 403 10.26 -5.02 19.58
CA TRP A 403 11.51 -5.42 20.22
C TRP A 403 12.53 -4.26 20.24
N GLU A 404 12.68 -3.52 19.12
CA GLU A 404 13.52 -2.32 19.04
C GLU A 404 13.08 -1.28 20.07
N MET A 405 11.79 -1.00 20.14
CA MET A 405 11.22 -0.05 21.10
C MET A 405 11.40 -0.44 22.57
N GLN A 406 11.44 -1.75 22.86
CA GLN A 406 11.63 -2.26 24.21
C GLN A 406 13.11 -2.33 24.58
N THR A 407 13.98 -2.79 23.68
CA THR A 407 15.38 -3.12 23.98
C THR A 407 16.31 -1.94 23.74
N LEU A 408 16.16 -1.24 22.61
CA LEU A 408 16.99 -0.08 22.26
C LEU A 408 16.41 1.22 22.83
N GLY A 409 15.10 1.23 23.11
CA GLY A 409 14.34 2.41 23.48
C GLY A 409 13.90 3.22 22.28
N ALA A 410 12.83 4.00 22.46
CA ALA A 410 12.20 4.78 21.38
C ALA A 410 13.19 5.75 20.71
N SER A 411 13.98 6.48 21.50
CA SER A 411 14.93 7.46 20.97
C SER A 411 15.92 6.83 19.99
N HIS A 412 16.56 5.72 20.35
CA HIS A 412 17.54 5.06 19.47
C HIS A 412 16.90 4.41 18.25
N THR A 413 15.70 3.87 18.37
CA THR A 413 14.94 3.31 17.25
C THR A 413 14.70 4.37 16.16
N PHE A 414 14.20 5.55 16.55
CA PHE A 414 13.96 6.63 15.60
C PHE A 414 15.25 7.27 15.09
N LEU A 415 16.31 7.31 15.90
CA LEU A 415 17.65 7.72 15.46
C LEU A 415 18.16 6.84 14.31
N ILE A 416 18.07 5.53 14.45
CA ILE A 416 18.50 4.55 13.44
C ILE A 416 17.73 4.77 12.14
N TYR A 417 16.41 4.90 12.17
CA TYR A 417 15.60 5.15 10.99
C TYR A 417 15.94 6.48 10.32
N GLY A 418 16.19 7.53 11.13
CA GLY A 418 16.64 8.83 10.63
C GLY A 418 18.00 8.76 9.92
N VAL A 419 18.96 8.05 10.49
CA VAL A 419 20.29 7.85 9.90
C VAL A 419 20.21 7.09 8.58
N PHE A 420 19.39 6.03 8.49
CA PHE A 420 19.17 5.31 7.23
C PHE A 420 18.55 6.20 6.15
N ALA A 421 17.59 7.06 6.51
CA ALA A 421 17.00 8.00 5.59
C ALA A 421 18.03 9.01 5.06
N LEU A 422 18.87 9.58 5.92
CA LEU A 422 19.93 10.52 5.53
C LEU A 422 21.02 9.83 4.67
N ALA A 423 21.40 8.59 5.01
CA ALA A 423 22.30 7.79 4.17
C ALA A 423 21.71 7.54 2.77
N GLY A 424 20.37 7.38 2.70
CA GLY A 424 19.63 7.26 1.46
C GLY A 424 19.85 8.44 0.50
N ILE A 425 20.10 9.65 1.00
CA ILE A 425 20.40 10.83 0.16
C ILE A 425 21.66 10.57 -0.68
N ALA A 426 22.75 10.11 -0.05
CA ALA A 426 24.00 9.84 -0.74
C ALA A 426 23.85 8.73 -1.79
N PHE A 427 23.07 7.71 -1.47
CA PHE A 427 22.72 6.63 -2.39
C PHE A 427 21.93 7.16 -3.60
N ILE A 428 20.83 7.91 -3.36
CA ILE A 428 19.99 8.47 -4.44
C ILE A 428 20.81 9.42 -5.30
N TRP A 429 21.61 10.29 -4.69
CA TRP A 429 22.44 11.25 -5.40
C TRP A 429 23.45 10.57 -6.33
N ARG A 430 24.05 9.46 -5.94
CA ARG A 430 25.08 8.77 -6.75
C ARG A 430 24.51 7.83 -7.80
N LEU A 431 23.45 7.10 -7.49
CA LEU A 431 23.03 5.93 -8.28
C LEU A 431 21.70 6.13 -9.00
N VAL A 432 20.75 6.91 -8.44
CA VAL A 432 19.45 7.07 -9.06
C VAL A 432 19.51 8.10 -10.19
N PRO A 433 19.20 7.72 -11.44
CA PRO A 433 19.16 8.66 -12.56
C PRO A 433 17.95 9.60 -12.45
N GLU A 434 18.04 10.81 -13.00
CA GLU A 434 16.86 11.64 -13.23
C GLU A 434 16.14 11.14 -14.48
N THR A 435 14.86 10.83 -14.32
CA THR A 435 14.03 10.23 -15.37
C THR A 435 13.10 11.25 -16.04
N ARG A 436 12.92 12.42 -15.44
CA ARG A 436 12.02 13.45 -15.95
C ARG A 436 12.46 13.93 -17.34
N GLY A 437 11.51 13.93 -18.27
CA GLY A 437 11.70 14.46 -19.63
C GLY A 437 12.60 13.61 -20.53
N ARG A 438 12.96 12.40 -20.12
CA ARG A 438 13.70 11.43 -20.93
C ARG A 438 12.77 10.35 -21.45
N SER A 439 13.01 9.91 -22.69
CA SER A 439 12.32 8.73 -23.22
C SER A 439 12.82 7.45 -22.55
N LEU A 440 11.99 6.41 -22.56
CA LEU A 440 12.38 5.11 -21.99
C LEU A 440 13.58 4.51 -22.74
N GLU A 441 13.65 4.73 -24.04
CA GLU A 441 14.72 4.27 -24.91
C GLU A 441 16.06 4.97 -24.60
N GLU A 442 16.01 6.28 -24.30
CA GLU A 442 17.21 7.05 -23.88
C GLU A 442 17.72 6.59 -22.51
N LEU A 443 16.80 6.30 -21.58
CA LEU A 443 17.15 5.80 -20.27
C LEU A 443 17.75 4.39 -20.36
N GLU A 444 17.18 3.51 -21.17
CA GLU A 444 17.68 2.16 -21.41
C GLU A 444 19.10 2.20 -22.01
N ALA A 445 19.33 3.03 -23.03
CA ALA A 445 20.64 3.20 -23.63
C ALA A 445 21.69 3.77 -22.65
N THR A 446 21.28 4.66 -21.75
CA THR A 446 22.19 5.28 -20.77
C THR A 446 22.52 4.34 -19.60
N LEU A 447 21.55 3.52 -19.16
CA LEU A 447 21.69 2.63 -18.02
C LEU A 447 22.43 1.33 -18.40
N VAL A 448 22.21 0.82 -19.62
CA VAL A 448 22.93 -0.36 -20.14
C VAL A 448 24.41 -0.04 -20.45
N ARG A 449 24.75 1.21 -20.77
CA ARG A 449 26.15 1.63 -21.00
C ARG A 449 26.96 1.92 -19.74
N ARG A 450 26.29 2.09 -18.57
CA ARG A 450 26.99 2.36 -17.28
C ARG A 450 27.36 1.09 -16.51
N THR A 451 26.93 -0.06 -16.98
CA THR A 451 27.27 -1.40 -16.46
C THR A 451 28.28 -2.09 -17.37
#